data_c642425e12f0e40588a1fdd6f9ff7004
#
_entry.id   c642425e12f0e40588a1fdd6f9ff7004
#
_cell.length_a   1.000
_cell.length_b   1.000
_cell.length_c   1.000
_cell.angle_alpha   90.00
_cell.angle_beta   90.00
_cell.angle_gamma   90.00
#
_symmetry.space_group_name_H-M   'P 1'
#
loop_
_entity.id
_entity.type
_entity.pdbx_description
1 polymer ?
#
loop_
_entity_poly.entity_id
_entity_poly.type
_entity_poly.pdbx_seq_one_letter_code
_entity_poly.pdbx_strand_id
1 'polypeptide(L)'
;MLDIKDLKVSIAGKIILKGISLHVKPGEIHAIMGPNGSGKSTLASVLAGREFAEVTEGTVTYMGKDLLEMSAEDRAKEGIFLGFQYPIEIPGVSMVNFMKTAVNEKRKHNGLDPLSASDFLKMMREKKELVEIDSKLANRSVNEGFSGGEKKKNEIFQMAMLEPKLAILDETDSGLDIDALRIVANGVNKLKKPDNSFIVITHYQRLLDHIVPDVVHVLYDGRIVKTSGKELALELEEKGYDWKIGRAHV
;
A
#
# COMPACT_ATOMS: atom_id res chain seq x y z
N MET A 1 4.25 0.47 14.98
CA MET A 1 4.59 0.05 13.60
C MET A 1 5.19 1.22 12.82
N LEU A 2 4.40 2.24 12.48
CA LEU A 2 4.83 3.43 11.76
C LEU A 2 4.46 4.69 12.55
N ASP A 3 5.38 5.64 12.68
CA ASP A 3 5.16 6.93 13.33
C ASP A 3 5.69 8.05 12.44
N ILE A 4 4.82 8.93 12.00
CA ILE A 4 5.11 10.08 11.14
C ILE A 4 4.84 11.33 11.95
N LYS A 5 5.80 12.24 12.02
CA LYS A 5 5.67 13.51 12.74
C LYS A 5 6.05 14.68 11.86
N ASP A 6 5.10 15.56 11.67
CA ASP A 6 5.22 16.85 10.97
C ASP A 6 5.92 16.75 9.60
N LEU A 7 5.61 15.68 8.84
CA LEU A 7 6.25 15.40 7.56
C LEU A 7 5.86 16.43 6.51
N LYS A 8 6.86 17.17 6.01
CA LYS A 8 6.71 18.11 4.89
C LYS A 8 7.50 17.60 3.68
N VAL A 9 6.87 17.67 2.53
CA VAL A 9 7.43 17.13 1.29
C VAL A 9 7.21 18.10 0.14
N SER A 10 8.25 18.32 -0.66
CA SER A 10 8.19 19.08 -1.90
C SER A 10 8.40 18.22 -3.14
N ILE A 11 7.81 18.61 -4.25
CA ILE A 11 8.04 18.06 -5.58
C ILE A 11 8.32 19.24 -6.52
N ALA A 12 9.48 19.24 -7.17
CA ALA A 12 9.91 20.33 -8.05
C ALA A 12 9.76 21.73 -7.40
N GLY A 13 10.13 21.84 -6.13
CA GLY A 13 10.06 23.10 -5.37
C GLY A 13 8.67 23.49 -4.86
N LYS A 14 7.61 22.73 -5.19
CA LYS A 14 6.27 22.97 -4.67
C LYS A 14 5.99 22.08 -3.46
N ILE A 15 5.60 22.68 -2.33
CA ILE A 15 5.22 21.94 -1.14
C ILE A 15 3.90 21.20 -1.39
N ILE A 16 3.92 19.86 -1.26
CA ILE A 16 2.76 18.99 -1.44
C ILE A 16 2.23 18.51 -0.08
N LEU A 17 3.09 18.00 0.80
CA LEU A 17 2.71 17.66 2.17
C LEU A 17 3.15 18.78 3.10
N LYS A 18 2.24 19.22 3.97
CA LYS A 18 2.36 20.46 4.75
C LYS A 18 2.36 20.18 6.26
N GLY A 19 3.01 19.11 6.70
CA GLY A 19 3.05 18.69 8.10
C GLY A 19 2.06 17.56 8.39
N ILE A 20 2.33 16.38 7.84
CA ILE A 20 1.55 15.17 8.11
C ILE A 20 2.04 14.52 9.39
N SER A 21 1.11 14.25 10.32
CA SER A 21 1.36 13.41 11.50
C SER A 21 0.38 12.24 11.51
N LEU A 22 0.90 11.02 11.63
CA LEU A 22 0.15 9.78 11.53
C LEU A 22 0.84 8.69 12.35
N HIS A 23 0.07 7.95 13.14
CA HIS A 23 0.58 6.81 13.91
C HIS A 23 -0.21 5.56 13.57
N VAL A 24 0.47 4.49 13.12
CA VAL A 24 -0.12 3.19 12.79
C VAL A 24 0.44 2.14 13.75
N LYS A 25 -0.44 1.48 14.50
CA LYS A 25 -0.05 0.36 15.38
C LYS A 25 -0.03 -0.96 14.60
N PRO A 26 0.68 -1.99 15.12
CA PRO A 26 0.58 -3.33 14.55
C PRO A 26 -0.87 -3.83 14.54
N GLY A 27 -1.27 -4.50 13.47
CA GLY A 27 -2.61 -5.08 13.29
C GLY A 27 -3.68 -4.11 12.81
N GLU A 28 -3.39 -2.80 12.71
CA GLU A 28 -4.37 -1.79 12.29
C GLU A 28 -4.43 -1.64 10.76
N ILE A 29 -5.64 -1.35 10.27
CA ILE A 29 -5.91 -0.87 8.92
C ILE A 29 -6.26 0.61 8.99
N HIS A 30 -5.46 1.45 8.39
CA HIS A 30 -5.71 2.87 8.25
C HIS A 30 -6.17 3.20 6.84
N ALA A 31 -7.28 3.90 6.68
CA ALA A 31 -7.70 4.46 5.41
C ALA A 31 -7.27 5.92 5.31
N ILE A 32 -6.72 6.32 4.18
CA ILE A 32 -6.44 7.72 3.85
C ILE A 32 -7.32 8.11 2.68
N MET A 33 -8.29 8.98 2.94
CA MET A 33 -9.24 9.51 1.99
C MET A 33 -8.96 10.98 1.71
N GLY A 34 -9.39 11.46 0.56
CA GLY A 34 -9.25 12.87 0.20
C GLY A 34 -9.39 13.09 -1.30
N PRO A 35 -9.62 14.33 -1.74
CA PRO A 35 -9.76 14.65 -3.16
C PRO A 35 -8.47 14.40 -3.94
N ASN A 36 -8.58 14.38 -5.26
CA ASN A 36 -7.41 14.29 -6.14
C ASN A 36 -6.48 15.49 -5.91
N GLY A 37 -5.17 15.25 -5.94
CA GLY A 37 -4.16 16.27 -5.67
C GLY A 37 -3.95 16.64 -4.19
N SER A 38 -4.61 15.98 -3.24
CA SER A 38 -4.43 16.26 -1.81
C SER A 38 -3.09 15.80 -1.23
N GLY A 39 -2.31 14.97 -1.97
CA GLY A 39 -1.00 14.46 -1.54
C GLY A 39 -0.96 12.98 -1.15
N LYS A 40 -2.06 12.22 -1.33
CA LYS A 40 -2.15 10.79 -0.95
C LYS A 40 -1.05 9.93 -1.56
N SER A 41 -0.92 9.95 -2.88
CA SER A 41 0.11 9.16 -3.59
C SER A 41 1.53 9.69 -3.35
N THR A 42 1.68 10.98 -3.01
CA THR A 42 2.96 11.53 -2.57
C THR A 42 3.37 10.90 -1.23
N LEU A 43 2.44 10.81 -0.28
CA LEU A 43 2.70 10.16 1.00
C LEU A 43 3.07 8.68 0.81
N ALA A 44 2.29 7.92 0.01
CA ALA A 44 2.60 6.52 -0.31
C ALA A 44 4.00 6.36 -0.90
N SER A 45 4.35 7.22 -1.84
CA SER A 45 5.63 7.19 -2.54
C SER A 45 6.81 7.51 -1.62
N VAL A 46 6.67 8.51 -0.75
CA VAL A 46 7.69 8.86 0.25
C VAL A 46 7.92 7.69 1.21
N LEU A 47 6.85 7.06 1.69
CA LEU A 47 6.96 5.89 2.58
C LEU A 47 7.62 4.68 1.89
N ALA A 48 7.43 4.53 0.59
CA ALA A 48 8.06 3.47 -0.20
C ALA A 48 9.50 3.79 -0.65
N GLY A 49 9.98 5.02 -0.45
CA GLY A 49 11.35 5.41 -0.80
C GLY A 49 11.54 5.80 -2.27
N ARG A 50 10.49 6.31 -2.95
CA ARG A 50 10.63 6.80 -4.33
C ARG A 50 11.28 8.18 -4.35
N GLU A 51 12.28 8.38 -5.21
CA GLU A 51 13.20 9.53 -5.21
C GLU A 51 12.69 10.80 -5.90
N PHE A 52 11.44 10.85 -6.36
CA PHE A 52 10.92 12.03 -7.07
C PHE A 52 10.44 13.17 -6.14
N ALA A 53 10.40 12.93 -4.83
CA ALA A 53 9.92 13.85 -3.82
C ALA A 53 11.01 14.10 -2.77
N GLU A 54 11.15 15.35 -2.36
CA GLU A 54 12.12 15.78 -1.36
C GLU A 54 11.42 15.98 -0.01
N VAL A 55 11.89 15.27 1.02
CA VAL A 55 11.46 15.51 2.39
C VAL A 55 12.20 16.73 2.93
N THR A 56 11.47 17.78 3.25
CA THR A 56 12.05 19.05 3.71
C THR A 56 12.07 19.18 5.23
N GLU A 57 11.10 18.58 5.92
CA GLU A 57 11.01 18.59 7.38
C GLU A 57 10.25 17.35 7.87
N GLY A 58 10.36 17.08 9.17
CA GLY A 58 9.65 16.00 9.86
C GLY A 58 10.46 14.71 9.96
N THR A 59 9.86 13.71 10.62
CA THR A 59 10.48 12.40 10.84
C THR A 59 9.52 11.29 10.52
N VAL A 60 10.06 10.16 10.04
CA VAL A 60 9.30 8.94 9.81
C VAL A 60 10.04 7.77 10.45
N THR A 61 9.45 7.20 11.48
CA THR A 61 10.01 6.04 12.19
C THR A 61 9.19 4.80 11.85
N TYR A 62 9.86 3.75 11.39
CA TYR A 62 9.27 2.45 11.10
C TYR A 62 9.95 1.36 11.92
N MET A 63 9.18 0.66 12.77
CA MET A 63 9.68 -0.38 13.69
C MET A 63 10.92 0.07 14.50
N GLY A 64 10.95 1.35 14.93
CA GLY A 64 12.05 1.93 15.71
C GLY A 64 13.26 2.43 14.90
N LYS A 65 13.24 2.28 13.57
CA LYS A 65 14.29 2.73 12.67
C LYS A 65 13.86 4.01 11.93
N ASP A 66 14.80 4.89 11.59
CA ASP A 66 14.54 6.04 10.72
C ASP A 66 14.27 5.54 9.30
N LEU A 67 13.05 5.73 8.81
CA LEU A 67 12.65 5.27 7.49
C LEU A 67 13.27 6.13 6.38
N LEU A 68 13.51 7.41 6.64
CA LEU A 68 13.98 8.34 5.62
C LEU A 68 15.44 8.04 5.21
N GLU A 69 16.23 7.45 6.11
CA GLU A 69 17.60 7.02 5.84
C GLU A 69 17.71 5.69 5.06
N MET A 70 16.58 4.98 4.88
CA MET A 70 16.58 3.70 4.18
C MET A 70 16.34 3.88 2.68
N SER A 71 17.09 3.12 1.87
CA SER A 71 16.79 2.97 0.44
C SER A 71 15.43 2.26 0.21
N ALA A 72 14.86 2.41 -0.98
CA ALA A 72 13.62 1.68 -1.34
C ALA A 72 13.80 0.15 -1.22
N GLU A 73 14.98 -0.36 -1.56
CA GLU A 73 15.33 -1.77 -1.45
C GLU A 73 15.34 -2.23 0.01
N ASP A 74 15.96 -1.45 0.91
CA ASP A 74 16.01 -1.78 2.34
C ASP A 74 14.62 -1.76 2.96
N ARG A 75 13.79 -0.77 2.61
CA ARG A 75 12.38 -0.70 3.04
C ARG A 75 11.59 -1.95 2.62
N ALA A 76 11.77 -2.39 1.38
CA ALA A 76 11.12 -3.61 0.89
C ALA A 76 11.60 -4.86 1.66
N LYS A 77 12.90 -4.97 1.96
CA LYS A 77 13.48 -6.06 2.75
C LYS A 77 12.99 -6.05 4.20
N GLU A 78 12.84 -4.86 4.80
CA GLU A 78 12.25 -4.67 6.14
C GLU A 78 10.74 -4.95 6.18
N GLY A 79 10.11 -5.15 5.03
CA GLY A 79 8.72 -5.58 4.92
C GLY A 79 7.72 -4.48 4.61
N ILE A 80 8.13 -3.38 3.99
CA ILE A 80 7.22 -2.40 3.38
C ILE A 80 6.89 -2.85 1.96
N PHE A 81 5.59 -2.83 1.64
CA PHE A 81 5.07 -3.14 0.31
C PHE A 81 4.24 -1.96 -0.20
N LEU A 82 4.46 -1.57 -1.45
CA LEU A 82 3.63 -0.58 -2.14
C LEU A 82 2.83 -1.24 -3.25
N GLY A 83 1.50 -1.24 -3.11
CA GLY A 83 0.58 -1.50 -4.20
C GLY A 83 0.40 -0.23 -5.02
N PHE A 84 0.78 -0.28 -6.29
CA PHE A 84 0.77 0.89 -7.18
C PHE A 84 -0.62 1.18 -7.73
N GLN A 85 -0.95 2.44 -7.93
CA GLN A 85 -2.14 2.82 -8.69
C GLN A 85 -2.16 2.15 -10.08
N TYR A 86 -1.02 2.17 -10.77
CA TYR A 86 -0.81 1.49 -12.05
C TYR A 86 0.38 0.51 -11.94
N PRO A 87 0.11 -0.80 -11.76
CA PRO A 87 1.18 -1.79 -11.66
C PRO A 87 2.04 -1.86 -12.94
N ILE A 88 3.35 -1.83 -12.75
CA ILE A 88 4.33 -1.78 -13.84
C ILE A 88 4.43 -3.14 -14.52
N GLU A 89 4.63 -3.14 -15.85
CA GLU A 89 4.99 -4.32 -16.63
C GLU A 89 6.51 -4.49 -16.68
N ILE A 90 6.96 -5.73 -16.53
CA ILE A 90 8.39 -6.08 -16.68
C ILE A 90 8.50 -7.18 -17.76
N PRO A 91 8.57 -6.78 -19.05
CA PRO A 91 8.63 -7.74 -20.15
C PRO A 91 9.85 -8.64 -20.04
N GLY A 92 9.68 -9.94 -20.38
CA GLY A 92 10.74 -10.92 -20.35
C GLY A 92 11.16 -11.44 -18.98
N VAL A 93 10.64 -10.87 -17.88
CA VAL A 93 10.90 -11.36 -16.53
C VAL A 93 9.69 -12.15 -16.04
N SER A 94 9.82 -13.48 -15.94
CA SER A 94 8.71 -14.31 -15.46
C SER A 94 8.38 -14.02 -14.00
N MET A 95 7.10 -14.08 -13.66
CA MET A 95 6.61 -13.90 -12.29
C MET A 95 7.28 -14.87 -11.30
N VAL A 96 7.52 -16.11 -11.72
CA VAL A 96 8.23 -17.12 -10.91
C VAL A 96 9.64 -16.65 -10.53
N ASN A 97 10.42 -16.19 -11.50
CA ASN A 97 11.79 -15.72 -11.26
C ASN A 97 11.81 -14.45 -10.43
N PHE A 98 10.93 -13.50 -10.74
CA PHE A 98 10.78 -12.25 -9.99
C PHE A 98 10.49 -12.53 -8.51
N MET A 99 9.46 -13.33 -8.23
CA MET A 99 9.07 -13.63 -6.87
C MET A 99 10.10 -14.49 -6.12
N LYS A 100 10.75 -15.45 -6.81
CA LYS A 100 11.82 -16.26 -6.19
C LYS A 100 12.97 -15.38 -5.73
N THR A 101 13.40 -14.45 -6.56
CA THR A 101 14.47 -13.49 -6.21
C THR A 101 14.05 -12.61 -5.03
N ALA A 102 12.87 -11.98 -5.11
CA ALA A 102 12.40 -11.07 -4.08
C ALA A 102 12.21 -11.77 -2.72
N VAL A 103 11.62 -12.96 -2.70
CA VAL A 103 11.43 -13.75 -1.46
C VAL A 103 12.78 -14.16 -0.87
N ASN A 104 13.72 -14.62 -1.70
CA ASN A 104 15.03 -15.07 -1.20
C ASN A 104 15.89 -13.91 -0.71
N GLU A 105 15.87 -12.75 -1.35
CA GLU A 105 16.56 -11.55 -0.86
C GLU A 105 15.99 -11.07 0.49
N LYS A 106 14.67 -11.09 0.64
CA LYS A 106 14.04 -10.79 1.93
C LYS A 106 14.42 -11.81 3.02
N ARG A 107 14.46 -13.10 2.68
CA ARG A 107 14.91 -14.16 3.61
C ARG A 107 16.36 -13.96 4.04
N LYS A 108 17.25 -13.72 3.09
CA LYS A 108 18.67 -13.44 3.34
C LYS A 108 18.88 -12.22 4.25
N HIS A 109 18.12 -11.14 4.02
CA HIS A 109 18.13 -9.96 4.88
C HIS A 109 17.74 -10.30 6.33
N ASN A 110 16.83 -11.24 6.52
CA ASN A 110 16.40 -11.73 7.84
C ASN A 110 17.26 -12.87 8.40
N GLY A 111 18.42 -13.17 7.81
CA GLY A 111 19.33 -14.22 8.26
C GLY A 111 18.83 -15.65 8.01
N LEU A 112 17.88 -15.83 7.07
CA LEU A 112 17.32 -17.12 6.70
C LEU A 112 17.90 -17.61 5.37
N ASP A 113 18.09 -18.93 5.26
CA ASP A 113 18.55 -19.55 4.01
C ASP A 113 17.53 -19.36 2.86
N PRO A 114 17.99 -19.23 1.62
CA PRO A 114 17.12 -19.22 0.45
C PRO A 114 16.25 -20.48 0.39
N LEU A 115 15.01 -20.34 -0.11
CA LEU A 115 14.14 -21.48 -0.35
C LEU A 115 14.70 -22.37 -1.45
N SER A 116 14.59 -23.69 -1.26
CA SER A 116 14.78 -24.64 -2.35
C SER A 116 13.76 -24.41 -3.46
N ALA A 117 14.03 -24.91 -4.66
CA ALA A 117 13.07 -24.77 -5.77
C ALA A 117 11.73 -25.44 -5.45
N SER A 118 11.75 -26.60 -4.78
CA SER A 118 10.54 -27.32 -4.35
C SER A 118 9.73 -26.55 -3.32
N ASP A 119 10.38 -26.01 -2.28
CA ASP A 119 9.72 -25.26 -1.22
C ASP A 119 9.12 -23.95 -1.76
N PHE A 120 9.86 -23.26 -2.66
CA PHE A 120 9.35 -22.07 -3.31
C PHE A 120 8.10 -22.37 -4.16
N LEU A 121 8.10 -23.44 -4.96
CA LEU A 121 6.93 -23.81 -5.76
C LEU A 121 5.73 -24.25 -4.88
N LYS A 122 5.99 -24.90 -3.75
CA LYS A 122 4.97 -25.22 -2.75
C LYS A 122 4.36 -23.93 -2.19
N MET A 123 5.19 -23.01 -1.71
CA MET A 123 4.76 -21.70 -1.22
C MET A 123 3.94 -20.94 -2.27
N MET A 124 4.41 -20.90 -3.52
CA MET A 124 3.67 -20.27 -4.62
C MET A 124 2.27 -20.85 -4.80
N ARG A 125 2.14 -22.18 -4.74
CA ARG A 125 0.84 -22.85 -4.88
C ARG A 125 -0.10 -22.46 -3.75
N GLU A 126 0.36 -22.57 -2.51
CA GLU A 126 -0.42 -22.21 -1.32
C GLU A 126 -0.87 -20.74 -1.36
N LYS A 127 0.02 -19.81 -1.76
CA LYS A 127 -0.34 -18.39 -1.85
C LYS A 127 -1.30 -18.08 -3.00
N LYS A 128 -1.20 -18.77 -4.14
CA LYS A 128 -2.17 -18.65 -5.24
C LYS A 128 -3.56 -19.11 -4.83
N GLU A 129 -3.64 -20.24 -4.14
CA GLU A 129 -4.91 -20.75 -3.60
C GLU A 129 -5.51 -19.78 -2.57
N LEU A 130 -4.67 -19.26 -1.66
CA LEU A 130 -5.11 -18.31 -0.64
C LEU A 130 -5.78 -17.07 -1.23
N VAL A 131 -5.23 -16.50 -2.30
CA VAL A 131 -5.72 -15.26 -2.91
C VAL A 131 -6.52 -15.49 -4.21
N GLU A 132 -6.84 -16.75 -4.52
CA GLU A 132 -7.71 -17.13 -5.63
C GLU A 132 -7.24 -16.65 -7.02
N ILE A 133 -5.92 -16.76 -7.28
CA ILE A 133 -5.32 -16.33 -8.55
C ILE A 133 -5.18 -17.48 -9.54
N ASP A 134 -5.55 -17.21 -10.81
CA ASP A 134 -5.38 -18.16 -11.90
C ASP A 134 -3.90 -18.52 -12.10
N SER A 135 -3.62 -19.82 -12.15
CA SER A 135 -2.28 -20.36 -12.37
C SER A 135 -1.63 -19.90 -13.67
N LYS A 136 -2.41 -19.53 -14.68
CA LYS A 136 -1.91 -19.02 -15.96
C LYS A 136 -1.18 -17.69 -15.82
N LEU A 137 -1.57 -16.84 -14.88
CA LEU A 137 -0.94 -15.54 -14.66
C LEU A 137 0.47 -15.69 -14.07
N ALA A 138 0.69 -16.70 -13.23
CA ALA A 138 1.97 -16.91 -12.56
C ALA A 138 3.10 -17.36 -13.50
N ASN A 139 2.79 -17.87 -14.68
CA ASN A 139 3.78 -18.36 -15.66
C ASN A 139 4.14 -17.33 -16.73
N ARG A 140 3.51 -16.14 -16.70
CA ARG A 140 3.77 -15.05 -17.65
C ARG A 140 4.80 -14.08 -17.10
N SER A 141 5.30 -13.20 -17.96
CA SER A 141 6.09 -12.04 -17.52
C SER A 141 5.27 -11.15 -16.59
N VAL A 142 5.96 -10.46 -15.68
CA VAL A 142 5.31 -9.61 -14.66
C VAL A 142 4.40 -8.58 -15.33
N ASN A 143 3.10 -8.75 -15.14
CA ASN A 143 2.02 -7.88 -15.62
C ASN A 143 1.93 -7.67 -17.16
N GLU A 144 2.77 -8.32 -17.96
CA GLU A 144 2.82 -8.13 -19.41
C GLU A 144 1.53 -8.59 -20.09
N GLY A 145 0.83 -7.63 -20.71
CA GLY A 145 -0.44 -7.85 -21.39
C GLY A 145 -1.57 -8.31 -20.46
N PHE A 146 -1.50 -7.99 -19.16
CA PHE A 146 -2.60 -8.23 -18.22
C PHE A 146 -3.62 -7.10 -18.32
N SER A 147 -4.90 -7.45 -18.17
CA SER A 147 -5.95 -6.47 -17.91
C SER A 147 -5.73 -5.74 -16.57
N GLY A 148 -6.40 -4.62 -16.36
CA GLY A 148 -6.30 -3.87 -15.10
C GLY A 148 -6.63 -4.74 -13.88
N GLY A 149 -7.70 -5.51 -13.95
CA GLY A 149 -8.09 -6.44 -12.89
C GLY A 149 -7.07 -7.56 -12.66
N GLU A 150 -6.49 -8.14 -13.73
CA GLU A 150 -5.43 -9.14 -13.59
C GLU A 150 -4.17 -8.58 -12.97
N LYS A 151 -3.77 -7.34 -13.31
CA LYS A 151 -2.64 -6.65 -12.68
C LYS A 151 -2.85 -6.47 -11.18
N LYS A 152 -4.06 -6.09 -10.75
CA LYS A 152 -4.37 -5.92 -9.33
C LYS A 152 -4.43 -7.26 -8.58
N LYS A 153 -5.02 -8.29 -9.17
CA LYS A 153 -4.95 -9.65 -8.60
C LYS A 153 -3.52 -10.13 -8.44
N ASN A 154 -2.67 -9.87 -9.45
CA ASN A 154 -1.27 -10.21 -9.39
C ASN A 154 -0.51 -9.43 -8.32
N GLU A 155 -0.85 -8.18 -8.08
CA GLU A 155 -0.29 -7.36 -6.99
C GLU A 155 -0.65 -7.94 -5.61
N ILE A 156 -1.89 -8.39 -5.41
CA ILE A 156 -2.30 -9.12 -4.18
C ILE A 156 -1.53 -10.44 -4.02
N PHE A 157 -1.27 -11.14 -5.11
CA PHE A 157 -0.43 -12.34 -5.07
C PHE A 157 1.03 -12.02 -4.68
N GLN A 158 1.62 -10.97 -5.24
CA GLN A 158 2.95 -10.51 -4.83
C GLN A 158 2.98 -10.15 -3.34
N MET A 159 1.96 -9.46 -2.84
CA MET A 159 1.82 -9.15 -1.42
C MET A 159 1.71 -10.43 -0.57
N ALA A 160 0.94 -11.42 -1.01
CA ALA A 160 0.82 -12.71 -0.34
C ALA A 160 2.15 -13.47 -0.26
N MET A 161 2.95 -13.44 -1.34
CA MET A 161 4.28 -14.06 -1.39
C MET A 161 5.30 -13.36 -0.50
N LEU A 162 5.26 -12.03 -0.44
CA LEU A 162 6.22 -11.21 0.31
C LEU A 162 5.87 -11.06 1.78
N GLU A 163 4.63 -11.32 2.19
CA GLU A 163 4.16 -11.19 3.58
C GLU A 163 4.68 -9.90 4.26
N PRO A 164 4.25 -8.71 3.79
CA PRO A 164 4.77 -7.46 4.32
C PRO A 164 4.33 -7.24 5.78
N LYS A 165 5.13 -6.48 6.52
CA LYS A 165 4.75 -5.93 7.83
C LYS A 165 3.86 -4.70 7.68
N LEU A 166 4.12 -3.88 6.66
CA LEU A 166 3.31 -2.72 6.31
C LEU A 166 3.03 -2.75 4.80
N ALA A 167 1.76 -2.88 4.43
CA ALA A 167 1.31 -2.75 3.05
C ALA A 167 0.64 -1.38 2.84
N ILE A 168 1.10 -0.65 1.84
CA ILE A 168 0.52 0.63 1.41
C ILE A 168 -0.15 0.37 0.07
N LEU A 169 -1.47 0.52 0.01
CA LEU A 169 -2.28 0.26 -1.18
C LEU A 169 -2.75 1.60 -1.75
N ASP A 170 -2.12 2.06 -2.82
CA ASP A 170 -2.41 3.37 -3.42
C ASP A 170 -3.43 3.23 -4.55
N GLU A 171 -4.67 3.65 -4.27
CA GLU A 171 -5.82 3.62 -5.20
C GLU A 171 -5.96 2.29 -5.95
N THR A 172 -5.81 1.18 -5.21
CA THR A 172 -5.86 -0.18 -5.78
C THR A 172 -7.23 -0.58 -6.32
N ASP A 173 -8.25 0.21 -6.04
CA ASP A 173 -9.63 0.08 -6.51
C ASP A 173 -9.92 0.84 -7.80
N SER A 174 -9.00 1.68 -8.26
CA SER A 174 -9.18 2.49 -9.46
C SER A 174 -9.33 1.63 -10.72
N GLY A 175 -10.44 1.83 -11.46
CA GLY A 175 -10.72 1.13 -12.71
C GLY A 175 -11.07 -0.36 -12.56
N LEU A 176 -11.34 -0.85 -11.35
CA LEU A 176 -11.78 -2.22 -11.13
C LEU A 176 -13.31 -2.35 -11.26
N ASP A 177 -13.74 -3.47 -11.84
CA ASP A 177 -15.11 -3.95 -11.70
C ASP A 177 -15.38 -4.49 -10.28
N ILE A 178 -16.63 -4.77 -9.98
CA ILE A 178 -17.07 -5.21 -8.64
C ILE A 178 -16.38 -6.53 -8.24
N ASP A 179 -16.17 -7.43 -9.18
CA ASP A 179 -15.60 -8.75 -8.89
C ASP A 179 -14.11 -8.66 -8.61
N ALA A 180 -13.36 -7.86 -9.39
CA ALA A 180 -11.96 -7.60 -9.14
C ALA A 180 -11.75 -6.85 -7.80
N LEU A 181 -12.61 -5.89 -7.47
CA LEU A 181 -12.59 -5.18 -6.19
C LEU A 181 -12.78 -6.16 -5.01
N ARG A 182 -13.74 -7.08 -5.10
CA ARG A 182 -13.96 -8.10 -4.06
C ARG A 182 -12.75 -9.03 -3.88
N ILE A 183 -12.09 -9.42 -4.97
CA ILE A 183 -10.90 -10.27 -4.91
C ILE A 183 -9.75 -9.53 -4.20
N VAL A 184 -9.53 -8.27 -4.54
CA VAL A 184 -8.53 -7.42 -3.87
C VAL A 184 -8.84 -7.32 -2.36
N ALA A 185 -10.07 -6.98 -2.02
CA ALA A 185 -10.49 -6.83 -0.63
C ALA A 185 -10.37 -8.14 0.16
N ASN A 186 -10.83 -9.25 -0.42
CA ASN A 186 -10.69 -10.58 0.19
C ASN A 186 -9.23 -10.96 0.40
N GLY A 187 -8.36 -10.64 -0.58
CA GLY A 187 -6.92 -10.85 -0.46
C GLY A 187 -6.32 -10.11 0.72
N VAL A 188 -6.62 -8.81 0.88
CA VAL A 188 -6.17 -8.00 2.02
C VAL A 188 -6.67 -8.61 3.35
N ASN A 189 -7.97 -8.94 3.43
CA ASN A 189 -8.55 -9.51 4.65
C ASN A 189 -7.93 -10.87 5.03
N LYS A 190 -7.64 -11.73 4.05
CA LYS A 190 -6.97 -13.02 4.27
C LYS A 190 -5.50 -12.85 4.71
N LEU A 191 -4.86 -11.76 4.31
CA LEU A 191 -3.46 -11.47 4.64
C LEU A 191 -3.30 -10.66 5.93
N LYS A 192 -4.37 -10.10 6.48
CA LYS A 192 -4.36 -9.36 7.75
C LYS A 192 -3.96 -10.31 8.88
N LYS A 193 -2.97 -9.88 9.68
CA LYS A 193 -2.45 -10.57 10.86
C LYS A 193 -2.28 -9.55 11.99
N PRO A 194 -2.19 -9.97 13.27
CA PRO A 194 -1.98 -9.06 14.39
C PRO A 194 -0.66 -8.28 14.35
N ASP A 195 0.31 -8.75 13.56
CA ASP A 195 1.66 -8.20 13.49
C ASP A 195 1.96 -7.46 12.17
N ASN A 196 0.97 -7.35 11.26
CA ASN A 196 1.08 -6.54 10.06
C ASN A 196 0.01 -5.45 10.01
N SER A 197 0.24 -4.41 9.23
CA SER A 197 -0.67 -3.27 9.12
C SER A 197 -0.85 -2.86 7.67
N PHE A 198 -1.96 -2.16 7.41
CA PHE A 198 -2.30 -1.70 6.06
C PHE A 198 -2.61 -0.20 6.09
N ILE A 199 -2.08 0.52 5.10
CA ILE A 199 -2.53 1.87 4.75
C ILE A 199 -3.24 1.76 3.41
N VAL A 200 -4.55 1.96 3.41
CA VAL A 200 -5.40 1.90 2.21
C VAL A 200 -5.71 3.32 1.77
N ILE A 201 -5.16 3.72 0.64
CA ILE A 201 -5.43 5.02 0.05
C ILE A 201 -6.52 4.83 -1.00
N THR A 202 -7.63 5.49 -0.82
CA THR A 202 -8.76 5.45 -1.76
C THR A 202 -9.59 6.74 -1.66
N HIS A 203 -10.27 7.08 -2.72
CA HIS A 203 -11.30 8.12 -2.71
C HIS A 203 -12.71 7.52 -2.80
N TYR A 204 -12.83 6.19 -2.85
CA TYR A 204 -14.10 5.46 -2.91
C TYR A 204 -14.36 4.68 -1.63
N GLN A 205 -15.55 4.83 -1.08
CA GLN A 205 -15.99 4.04 0.07
C GLN A 205 -16.14 2.56 -0.26
N ARG A 206 -16.53 2.20 -1.49
CA ARG A 206 -16.81 0.81 -1.89
C ARG A 206 -15.71 -0.19 -1.51
N LEU A 207 -14.44 0.22 -1.56
CA LEU A 207 -13.35 -0.63 -1.09
C LEU A 207 -13.40 -0.80 0.43
N LEU A 208 -13.71 0.27 1.16
CA LEU A 208 -13.76 0.29 2.62
C LEU A 208 -14.98 -0.45 3.20
N ASP A 209 -16.02 -0.71 2.40
CA ASP A 209 -17.12 -1.59 2.77
C ASP A 209 -16.66 -3.05 2.90
N HIS A 210 -15.62 -3.41 2.17
CA HIS A 210 -15.03 -4.75 2.16
C HIS A 210 -13.77 -4.86 3.01
N ILE A 211 -12.96 -3.79 3.09
CA ILE A 211 -11.78 -3.68 3.95
C ILE A 211 -12.09 -2.68 5.05
N VAL A 212 -12.72 -3.14 6.13
CA VAL A 212 -13.15 -2.24 7.20
C VAL A 212 -11.93 -1.65 7.92
N PRO A 213 -11.70 -0.32 7.83
CA PRO A 213 -10.57 0.31 8.49
C PRO A 213 -10.83 0.48 10.00
N ASP A 214 -9.74 0.40 10.78
CA ASP A 214 -9.76 0.75 12.21
C ASP A 214 -9.77 2.27 12.39
N VAL A 215 -9.06 3.00 11.51
CA VAL A 215 -8.94 4.46 11.52
C VAL A 215 -9.06 5.03 10.11
N VAL A 216 -9.78 6.13 9.97
CA VAL A 216 -9.92 6.88 8.71
C VAL A 216 -9.35 8.28 8.87
N HIS A 217 -8.48 8.68 7.96
CA HIS A 217 -7.90 10.01 7.88
C HIS A 217 -8.37 10.73 6.63
N VAL A 218 -8.72 12.00 6.76
CA VAL A 218 -9.02 12.88 5.64
C VAL A 218 -7.81 13.73 5.34
N LEU A 219 -7.20 13.50 4.18
CA LEU A 219 -6.10 14.30 3.66
C LEU A 219 -6.64 15.34 2.69
N TYR A 220 -6.42 16.61 3.01
CA TYR A 220 -6.83 17.74 2.20
C TYR A 220 -5.72 18.79 2.14
N ASP A 221 -5.41 19.26 0.94
CA ASP A 221 -4.37 20.28 0.68
C ASP A 221 -3.07 20.02 1.47
N GLY A 222 -2.60 18.77 1.45
CA GLY A 222 -1.34 18.35 2.09
C GLY A 222 -1.38 18.23 3.62
N ARG A 223 -2.56 18.24 4.25
CA ARG A 223 -2.75 18.12 5.71
C ARG A 223 -3.78 17.07 6.07
N ILE A 224 -3.61 16.36 7.17
CA ILE A 224 -4.68 15.56 7.77
C ILE A 224 -5.60 16.52 8.52
N VAL A 225 -6.82 16.73 7.97
CA VAL A 225 -7.79 17.69 8.52
C VAL A 225 -8.80 17.03 9.48
N LYS A 226 -8.97 15.72 9.41
CA LYS A 226 -9.79 14.93 10.33
C LYS A 226 -9.28 13.50 10.42
N THR A 227 -9.39 12.94 11.63
CA THR A 227 -9.16 11.52 11.91
C THR A 227 -10.33 11.02 12.76
N SER A 228 -10.91 9.87 12.40
CA SER A 228 -11.98 9.20 13.14
C SER A 228 -12.02 7.71 12.83
N GLY A 229 -13.02 7.00 13.34
CA GLY A 229 -13.28 5.61 13.00
C GLY A 229 -13.90 5.44 11.60
N LYS A 230 -14.34 4.23 11.31
CA LYS A 230 -14.91 3.83 10.00
C LYS A 230 -16.11 4.66 9.56
N GLU A 231 -16.88 5.21 10.49
CA GLU A 231 -18.05 6.06 10.22
C GLU A 231 -17.70 7.32 9.43
N LEU A 232 -16.45 7.78 9.51
CA LEU A 232 -16.00 8.95 8.75
C LEU A 232 -16.02 8.69 7.24
N ALA A 233 -15.78 7.47 6.79
CA ALA A 233 -15.87 7.13 5.37
C ALA A 233 -17.30 7.30 4.83
N LEU A 234 -18.32 6.87 5.62
CA LEU A 234 -19.73 7.06 5.29
C LEU A 234 -20.10 8.55 5.20
N GLU A 235 -19.66 9.34 6.19
CA GLU A 235 -19.90 10.79 6.18
C GLU A 235 -19.31 11.47 4.93
N LEU A 236 -18.14 11.02 4.45
CA LEU A 236 -17.49 11.59 3.27
C LEU A 236 -18.22 11.23 1.98
N GLU A 237 -18.79 10.03 1.89
CA GLU A 237 -19.59 9.63 0.73
C GLU A 237 -20.90 10.41 0.63
N GLU A 238 -21.59 10.58 1.77
CA GLU A 238 -22.87 11.31 1.82
C GLU A 238 -22.71 12.82 1.58
N LYS A 239 -21.66 13.44 2.13
CA LYS A 239 -21.51 14.91 2.22
C LYS A 239 -20.40 15.48 1.35
N GLY A 240 -19.61 14.62 0.71
CA GLY A 240 -18.40 15.03 -0.01
C GLY A 240 -17.31 15.57 0.92
N TYR A 241 -16.32 16.25 0.37
CA TYR A 241 -15.21 16.82 1.13
C TYR A 241 -15.47 18.29 1.56
N ASP A 242 -16.33 19.03 0.86
CA ASP A 242 -16.51 20.49 0.99
C ASP A 242 -17.09 20.96 2.32
N TRP A 243 -17.93 20.18 2.96
CA TRP A 243 -18.58 20.55 4.22
C TRP A 243 -17.63 20.69 5.43
N LYS A 244 -16.42 20.10 5.35
CA LYS A 244 -15.37 20.23 6.38
C LYS A 244 -14.44 21.40 6.15
N ILE A 245 -14.33 21.86 4.89
CA ILE A 245 -13.39 22.91 4.47
C ILE A 245 -13.92 24.28 4.85
N GLY A 246 -15.23 24.47 4.80
CA GLY A 246 -15.88 25.75 5.10
C GLY A 246 -15.79 26.23 6.55
N ARG A 247 -15.25 25.42 7.48
CA ARG A 247 -15.07 25.79 8.90
C ARG A 247 -13.61 26.01 9.33
N ALA A 248 -12.65 25.78 8.45
CA ALA A 248 -11.22 25.93 8.75
C ALA A 248 -10.62 27.25 8.26
N HIS A 249 -11.42 28.13 7.66
CA HIS A 249 -11.01 29.45 7.14
C HIS A 249 -11.87 30.60 7.73
N VAL A 250 -12.20 30.55 9.01
CA VAL A 250 -12.69 31.73 9.76
C VAL A 250 -11.82 31.92 10.99
#